data_222e0b425938185acd5416d13b23470d
#
_entry.id   222e0b425938185acd5416d13b23470d
#
_cell.length_a   1.000
_cell.length_b   1.000
_cell.length_c   1.000
_cell.angle_alpha   90.00
_cell.angle_beta   90.00
_cell.angle_gamma   90.00
#
_symmetry.space_group_name_H-M   'P 1'
#
loop_
_entity.id
_entity.type
_entity.pdbx_description
1 polymer ?
#
loop_
_entity_poly.entity_id
_entity_poly.type
_entity_poly.pdbx_seq_one_letter_code
_entity_poly.pdbx_strand_id
1 'polypeptide(L)'
;MIIELSDFFNNPSLISLGPIKIQYYAITWLLSAVFIYLYLKSNEIIIELGISNEKVNDLVFFYGLFIGAMCGGRVGYMLFYGTDQLLNNPLSLFYVWQGGLSFHGGLLGVIISFLIFTKKNNLSFFRLMDGVALSMPIGLGLVRIGNFLNGELYGRETNGEWGFIFPTDPYGLLRHPSQLYESLGEGIILFGLLVYVNKISTSHGVVCSFFLIFYGLIRFIIEFFRQPDAHLGYVVSNFLSMGQILCIPMILIGCLLYTSPSPRDS
;
A
#
# COMPACT_ATOMS: atom_id res chain seq x y z
N MET A 1 10.67 23.64 -16.45
CA MET A 1 11.65 23.79 -15.35
C MET A 1 12.28 22.41 -15.11
N ILE A 2 13.55 22.29 -15.47
CA ILE A 2 14.32 21.06 -15.26
C ILE A 2 14.92 21.17 -13.85
N ILE A 3 14.61 20.25 -12.97
CA ILE A 3 15.15 20.22 -11.61
C ILE A 3 16.18 19.09 -11.57
N GLU A 4 17.44 19.45 -11.50
CA GLU A 4 18.53 18.52 -11.21
C GLU A 4 18.69 18.44 -9.68
N LEU A 5 18.33 17.31 -9.13
CA LEU A 5 18.51 17.00 -7.69
C LEU A 5 19.69 16.03 -7.50
N SER A 6 20.73 16.17 -8.33
CA SER A 6 21.84 15.22 -8.42
C SER A 6 22.48 14.89 -7.06
N ASP A 7 22.73 15.90 -6.23
CA ASP A 7 23.41 15.72 -4.94
C ASP A 7 22.54 15.01 -3.91
N PHE A 8 21.24 15.24 -3.95
CA PHE A 8 20.28 14.64 -3.04
C PHE A 8 20.06 13.15 -3.35
N PHE A 9 19.90 12.80 -4.63
CA PHE A 9 19.68 11.42 -5.05
C PHE A 9 20.95 10.55 -5.06
N ASN A 10 22.15 11.15 -5.15
CA ASN A 10 23.39 10.40 -5.15
C ASN A 10 23.71 9.74 -3.79
N ASN A 11 23.11 10.22 -2.71
CA ASN A 11 23.27 9.62 -1.39
C ASN A 11 21.89 9.54 -0.68
N PRO A 12 21.04 8.54 -1.00
CA PRO A 12 19.68 8.42 -0.46
C PRO A 12 19.66 7.97 1.01
N SER A 13 20.80 8.04 1.72
CA SER A 13 20.92 7.68 3.13
C SER A 13 20.95 8.93 4.02
N LEU A 14 20.04 8.97 5.03
CA LEU A 14 20.05 10.03 6.04
C LEU A 14 21.24 9.86 7.00
N ILE A 15 21.55 8.63 7.38
CA ILE A 15 22.58 8.31 8.37
C ILE A 15 23.38 7.10 7.85
N SER A 16 24.71 7.20 7.87
CA SER A 16 25.63 6.10 7.57
C SER A 16 26.47 5.81 8.79
N LEU A 17 26.25 4.67 9.45
CA LEU A 17 27.00 4.18 10.61
C LEU A 17 27.77 2.91 10.19
N GLY A 18 28.93 3.09 9.59
CA GLY A 18 29.71 1.97 9.05
C GLY A 18 28.94 1.19 7.98
N PRO A 19 28.70 -0.12 8.18
CA PRO A 19 27.96 -0.93 7.20
C PRO A 19 26.45 -0.67 7.20
N ILE A 20 25.91 0.00 8.22
CA ILE A 20 24.48 0.27 8.36
C ILE A 20 24.17 1.63 7.72
N LYS A 21 23.35 1.62 6.66
CA LYS A 21 22.85 2.81 6.00
C LYS A 21 21.34 2.90 6.22
N ILE A 22 20.87 3.96 6.87
CA ILE A 22 19.44 4.24 7.02
C ILE A 22 19.00 5.10 5.85
N GLN A 23 18.26 4.51 4.93
CA GLN A 23 17.73 5.18 3.74
C GLN A 23 16.47 6.01 4.09
N TYR A 24 16.22 7.08 3.35
CA TYR A 24 14.98 7.86 3.47
C TYR A 24 13.72 7.01 3.31
N TYR A 25 13.75 6.02 2.41
CA TYR A 25 12.68 5.06 2.22
C TYR A 25 12.29 4.30 3.51
N ALA A 26 13.27 3.85 4.28
CA ALA A 26 13.01 3.17 5.54
C ALA A 26 12.35 4.11 6.57
N ILE A 27 12.72 5.39 6.55
CA ILE A 27 12.13 6.41 7.44
C ILE A 27 10.68 6.68 7.05
N THR A 28 10.39 6.83 5.76
CA THR A 28 9.01 7.06 5.31
C THR A 28 8.10 5.86 5.58
N TRP A 29 8.61 4.64 5.50
CA TRP A 29 7.90 3.44 5.96
C TRP A 29 7.61 3.46 7.46
N LEU A 30 8.60 3.83 8.26
CA LEU A 30 8.42 3.95 9.71
C LEU A 30 7.38 5.04 10.05
N LEU A 31 7.48 6.20 9.42
CA LEU A 31 6.52 7.30 9.59
C LEU A 31 5.12 6.87 9.16
N SER A 32 4.99 6.13 8.07
CA SER A 32 3.73 5.54 7.60
C SER A 32 3.13 4.60 8.66
N ALA A 33 3.93 3.68 9.18
CA ALA A 33 3.47 2.74 10.22
C ALA A 33 3.06 3.46 11.51
N VAL A 34 3.85 4.44 11.94
CA VAL A 34 3.53 5.26 13.13
C VAL A 34 2.24 6.07 12.91
N PHE A 35 2.08 6.68 11.73
CA PHE A 35 0.86 7.41 11.40
C PHE A 35 -0.37 6.50 11.47
N ILE A 36 -0.33 5.34 10.77
CA ILE A 36 -1.45 4.38 10.74
C ILE A 36 -1.80 3.95 12.18
N TYR A 37 -0.81 3.62 12.97
CA TYR A 37 -0.99 3.21 14.37
C TYR A 37 -1.64 4.29 15.22
N LEU A 38 -1.12 5.53 15.17
CA LEU A 38 -1.66 6.65 15.95
C LEU A 38 -3.06 7.04 15.47
N TYR A 39 -3.29 7.01 14.14
CA TYR A 39 -4.59 7.31 13.58
C TYR A 39 -5.64 6.28 14.02
N LEU A 40 -5.31 4.98 13.98
CA LEU A 40 -6.23 3.93 14.45
C LEU A 40 -6.58 4.10 15.92
N LYS A 41 -5.65 4.52 16.76
CA LYS A 41 -5.93 4.79 18.19
C LYS A 41 -6.90 5.95 18.44
N SER A 42 -6.91 6.93 17.58
CA SER A 42 -7.76 8.12 17.67
C SER A 42 -8.99 8.08 16.75
N ASN A 43 -9.13 7.03 15.94
CA ASN A 43 -10.19 6.90 14.95
C ASN A 43 -11.54 6.65 15.63
N GLU A 44 -12.54 7.48 15.32
CA GLU A 44 -13.89 7.39 15.88
C GLU A 44 -14.54 6.01 15.65
N ILE A 45 -14.34 5.40 14.48
CA ILE A 45 -14.86 4.05 14.17
C ILE A 45 -14.26 2.99 15.09
N ILE A 46 -12.97 3.07 15.36
CA ILE A 46 -12.26 2.12 16.24
C ILE A 46 -12.73 2.29 17.70
N ILE A 47 -12.94 3.53 18.12
CA ILE A 47 -13.49 3.85 19.44
C ILE A 47 -14.94 3.37 19.57
N GLU A 48 -15.78 3.61 18.54
CA GLU A 48 -17.16 3.15 18.45
C GLU A 48 -17.30 1.62 18.52
N LEU A 49 -16.36 0.89 17.92
CA LEU A 49 -16.27 -0.58 18.02
C LEU A 49 -15.86 -1.07 19.42
N GLY A 50 -15.56 -0.18 20.37
CA GLY A 50 -15.11 -0.56 21.71
C GLY A 50 -13.73 -1.20 21.74
N ILE A 51 -12.90 -0.96 20.74
CA ILE A 51 -11.54 -1.50 20.65
C ILE A 51 -10.62 -0.68 21.55
N SER A 52 -10.15 -1.27 22.66
CA SER A 52 -9.21 -0.61 23.56
C SER A 52 -7.86 -0.37 22.90
N ASN A 53 -7.07 0.57 23.43
CA ASN A 53 -5.70 0.81 22.95
C ASN A 53 -4.80 -0.43 22.93
N GLU A 54 -4.99 -1.35 23.89
CA GLU A 54 -4.26 -2.62 23.92
C GLU A 54 -4.66 -3.52 22.73
N LYS A 55 -5.96 -3.61 22.45
CA LYS A 55 -6.45 -4.34 21.28
C LYS A 55 -6.05 -3.70 19.95
N VAL A 56 -5.87 -2.37 19.88
CA VAL A 56 -5.28 -1.71 18.71
C VAL A 56 -3.82 -2.12 18.55
N ASN A 57 -3.06 -2.26 19.64
CA ASN A 57 -1.69 -2.78 19.57
C ASN A 57 -1.68 -4.20 18.99
N ASP A 58 -2.56 -5.09 19.51
CA ASP A 58 -2.68 -6.45 18.98
C ASP A 58 -3.09 -6.44 17.50
N LEU A 59 -4.07 -5.63 17.14
CA LEU A 59 -4.54 -5.50 15.75
C LEU A 59 -3.41 -5.12 14.80
N VAL A 60 -2.62 -4.10 15.15
CA VAL A 60 -1.57 -3.56 14.27
C VAL A 60 -0.34 -4.47 14.28
N PHE A 61 0.21 -4.79 15.46
CA PHE A 61 1.50 -5.48 15.54
C PHE A 61 1.37 -6.98 15.39
N PHE A 62 0.41 -7.62 16.05
CA PHE A 62 0.27 -9.07 16.01
C PHE A 62 -0.52 -9.53 14.79
N TYR A 63 -1.75 -9.05 14.61
CA TYR A 63 -2.60 -9.48 13.50
C TYR A 63 -2.18 -8.85 12.15
N GLY A 64 -1.95 -7.54 12.10
CA GLY A 64 -1.60 -6.85 10.88
C GLY A 64 -0.17 -7.15 10.40
N LEU A 65 0.82 -6.85 11.24
CA LEU A 65 2.22 -6.94 10.85
C LEU A 65 2.75 -8.37 10.90
N PHE A 66 2.65 -9.04 12.06
CA PHE A 66 3.28 -10.36 12.25
C PHE A 66 2.53 -11.45 11.49
N ILE A 67 1.24 -11.70 11.80
CA ILE A 67 0.48 -12.78 11.14
C ILE A 67 0.19 -12.38 9.68
N GLY A 68 -0.37 -11.19 9.47
CA GLY A 68 -0.83 -10.76 8.17
C GLY A 68 0.31 -10.53 7.18
N ALA A 69 1.05 -9.45 7.37
CA ALA A 69 2.06 -9.03 6.39
C ALA A 69 3.26 -9.98 6.33
N MET A 70 3.84 -10.35 7.49
CA MET A 70 5.06 -11.14 7.53
C MET A 70 4.78 -12.63 7.25
N CYS A 71 3.93 -13.29 8.03
CA CYS A 71 3.65 -14.71 7.82
C CYS A 71 2.90 -14.94 6.50
N GLY A 72 1.85 -14.14 6.21
CA GLY A 72 1.11 -14.22 4.95
C GLY A 72 2.00 -13.94 3.73
N GLY A 73 2.85 -12.90 3.81
CA GLY A 73 3.80 -12.56 2.76
C GLY A 73 4.82 -13.69 2.51
N ARG A 74 5.34 -14.31 3.58
CA ARG A 74 6.28 -15.42 3.46
C ARG A 74 5.64 -16.67 2.88
N VAL A 75 4.48 -17.06 3.39
CA VAL A 75 3.71 -18.20 2.84
C VAL A 75 3.40 -17.97 1.37
N GLY A 76 2.89 -16.80 1.01
CA GLY A 76 2.60 -16.47 -0.39
C GLY A 76 3.85 -16.52 -1.27
N TYR A 77 5.00 -16.00 -0.80
CA TYR A 77 6.25 -16.10 -1.54
C TYR A 77 6.67 -17.55 -1.77
N MET A 78 6.68 -18.37 -0.72
CA MET A 78 7.11 -19.76 -0.82
C MET A 78 6.19 -20.61 -1.70
N LEU A 79 4.88 -20.32 -1.72
CA LEU A 79 3.93 -21.03 -2.57
C LEU A 79 4.04 -20.68 -4.05
N PHE A 80 4.37 -19.42 -4.39
CA PHE A 80 4.37 -18.96 -5.79
C PHE A 80 5.76 -18.84 -6.40
N TYR A 81 6.80 -18.57 -5.62
CA TYR A 81 8.15 -18.28 -6.11
C TYR A 81 9.22 -19.21 -5.52
N GLY A 82 9.00 -19.77 -4.33
CA GLY A 82 9.96 -20.60 -3.61
C GLY A 82 9.55 -22.06 -3.48
N THR A 83 8.72 -22.57 -4.37
CA THR A 83 8.14 -23.94 -4.29
C THR A 83 9.22 -25.03 -4.23
N ASP A 84 10.24 -24.92 -5.07
CA ASP A 84 11.35 -25.89 -5.07
C ASP A 84 12.14 -25.85 -3.76
N GLN A 85 12.38 -24.65 -3.22
CA GLN A 85 13.04 -24.48 -1.92
C GLN A 85 12.19 -25.05 -0.81
N LEU A 86 10.86 -24.84 -0.83
CA LEU A 86 9.92 -25.35 0.17
C LEU A 86 9.87 -26.88 0.15
N LEU A 87 9.81 -27.48 -1.03
CA LEU A 87 9.76 -28.96 -1.18
C LEU A 87 11.06 -29.63 -0.73
N ASN A 88 12.21 -29.04 -1.07
CA ASN A 88 13.52 -29.60 -0.69
C ASN A 88 13.87 -29.34 0.78
N ASN A 89 13.43 -28.21 1.36
CA ASN A 89 13.66 -27.85 2.75
C ASN A 89 12.45 -27.11 3.34
N PRO A 90 11.46 -27.81 3.92
CA PRO A 90 10.26 -27.18 4.48
C PRO A 90 10.54 -26.13 5.57
N LEU A 91 11.68 -26.26 6.29
CA LEU A 91 12.08 -25.28 7.30
C LEU A 91 12.45 -23.91 6.69
N SER A 92 12.72 -23.87 5.39
CA SER A 92 12.97 -22.61 4.67
C SER A 92 11.81 -21.62 4.75
N LEU A 93 10.58 -22.08 5.02
CA LEU A 93 9.43 -21.23 5.30
C LEU A 93 9.70 -20.21 6.42
N PHE A 94 10.44 -20.61 7.44
CA PHE A 94 10.74 -19.76 8.60
C PHE A 94 11.95 -18.84 8.42
N TYR A 95 12.70 -18.97 7.34
CA TYR A 95 13.92 -18.17 7.11
C TYR A 95 13.59 -16.79 6.52
N VAL A 96 12.77 -16.02 7.26
CA VAL A 96 12.30 -14.68 6.84
C VAL A 96 13.45 -13.68 6.64
N TRP A 97 14.58 -13.88 7.32
CA TRP A 97 15.80 -13.04 7.19
C TRP A 97 16.51 -13.20 5.84
N GLN A 98 16.18 -14.21 5.06
CA GLN A 98 16.70 -14.40 3.69
C GLN A 98 15.93 -13.57 2.65
N GLY A 99 14.93 -12.81 3.08
CA GLY A 99 14.03 -12.09 2.19
C GLY A 99 12.94 -12.97 1.60
N GLY A 100 12.30 -12.50 0.52
CA GLY A 100 11.20 -13.21 -0.13
C GLY A 100 9.87 -13.09 0.62
N LEU A 101 9.20 -11.95 0.40
CA LEU A 101 7.85 -11.68 0.85
C LEU A 101 6.98 -11.33 -0.37
N SER A 102 5.84 -11.96 -0.51
CA SER A 102 4.85 -11.67 -1.55
C SER A 102 3.87 -10.61 -1.05
N PHE A 103 3.72 -9.53 -1.82
CA PHE A 103 2.72 -8.51 -1.53
C PHE A 103 1.30 -9.09 -1.45
N HIS A 104 0.91 -9.91 -2.43
CA HIS A 104 -0.43 -10.51 -2.46
C HIS A 104 -0.64 -11.49 -1.29
N GLY A 105 0.40 -12.26 -0.94
CA GLY A 105 0.37 -13.12 0.24
C GLY A 105 0.19 -12.32 1.53
N GLY A 106 0.89 -11.21 1.67
CA GLY A 106 0.74 -10.30 2.82
C GLY A 106 -0.64 -9.68 2.89
N LEU A 107 -1.17 -9.20 1.78
CA LEU A 107 -2.53 -8.62 1.72
C LEU A 107 -3.60 -9.64 2.13
N LEU A 108 -3.57 -10.84 1.57
CA LEU A 108 -4.49 -11.92 1.95
C LEU A 108 -4.32 -12.31 3.42
N GLY A 109 -3.08 -12.38 3.88
CA GLY A 109 -2.76 -12.65 5.29
C GLY A 109 -3.36 -11.62 6.23
N VAL A 110 -3.27 -10.32 5.90
CA VAL A 110 -3.89 -9.24 6.70
C VAL A 110 -5.41 -9.37 6.70
N ILE A 111 -6.04 -9.61 5.56
CA ILE A 111 -7.49 -9.80 5.48
C ILE A 111 -7.94 -10.98 6.37
N ILE A 112 -7.27 -12.13 6.25
CA ILE A 112 -7.58 -13.32 7.04
C ILE A 112 -7.35 -13.07 8.53
N SER A 113 -6.23 -12.44 8.90
CA SER A 113 -5.92 -12.15 10.31
C SER A 113 -6.92 -11.18 10.93
N PHE A 114 -7.40 -10.18 10.19
CA PHE A 114 -8.42 -9.25 10.66
C PHE A 114 -9.82 -9.92 10.76
N LEU A 115 -10.12 -10.87 9.88
CA LEU A 115 -11.31 -11.71 10.03
C LEU A 115 -11.25 -12.56 11.32
N ILE A 116 -10.07 -13.12 11.64
CA ILE A 116 -9.85 -13.86 12.89
C ILE A 116 -10.01 -12.93 14.10
N PHE A 117 -9.38 -11.75 14.05
CA PHE A 117 -9.48 -10.75 15.11
C PHE A 117 -10.92 -10.33 15.39
N THR A 118 -11.69 -10.02 14.34
CA THR A 118 -13.08 -9.57 14.47
C THR A 118 -13.98 -10.68 15.01
N LYS A 119 -13.82 -11.92 14.53
CA LYS A 119 -14.56 -13.08 15.07
C LYS A 119 -14.24 -13.31 16.54
N LYS A 120 -12.97 -13.27 16.94
CA LYS A 120 -12.54 -13.47 18.34
C LYS A 120 -13.10 -12.41 19.29
N ASN A 121 -13.29 -11.19 18.80
CA ASN A 121 -13.76 -10.06 19.60
C ASN A 121 -15.25 -9.73 19.39
N ASN A 122 -16.00 -10.53 18.61
CA ASN A 122 -17.41 -10.29 18.24
C ASN A 122 -17.65 -8.90 17.62
N LEU A 123 -16.76 -8.49 16.71
CA LEU A 123 -16.79 -7.20 16.03
C LEU A 123 -17.24 -7.35 14.57
N SER A 124 -17.81 -6.29 14.01
CA SER A 124 -18.09 -6.23 12.58
C SER A 124 -16.80 -6.10 11.78
N PHE A 125 -16.52 -7.04 10.88
CA PHE A 125 -15.35 -7.00 10.00
C PHE A 125 -15.38 -5.79 9.08
N PHE A 126 -16.50 -5.53 8.44
CA PHE A 126 -16.62 -4.40 7.51
C PHE A 126 -16.49 -3.05 8.21
N ARG A 127 -17.01 -2.91 9.45
CA ARG A 127 -16.80 -1.68 10.22
C ARG A 127 -15.34 -1.49 10.63
N LEU A 128 -14.65 -2.57 11.01
CA LEU A 128 -13.20 -2.51 11.25
C LEU A 128 -12.46 -2.07 9.98
N MET A 129 -12.80 -2.65 8.82
CA MET A 129 -12.17 -2.31 7.55
C MET A 129 -12.42 -0.85 7.14
N ASP A 130 -13.54 -0.24 7.52
CA ASP A 130 -13.77 1.20 7.33
C ASP A 130 -12.75 2.05 8.10
N GLY A 131 -12.48 1.71 9.36
CA GLY A 131 -11.47 2.39 10.18
C GLY A 131 -10.05 2.21 9.62
N VAL A 132 -9.73 1.00 9.16
CA VAL A 132 -8.45 0.70 8.51
C VAL A 132 -8.31 1.47 7.20
N ALA A 133 -9.35 1.48 6.35
CA ALA A 133 -9.34 2.17 5.06
C ALA A 133 -9.06 3.68 5.21
N LEU A 134 -9.58 4.33 6.27
CA LEU A 134 -9.27 5.74 6.56
C LEU A 134 -7.80 5.98 6.93
N SER A 135 -7.13 5.00 7.53
CA SER A 135 -5.73 5.16 7.95
C SER A 135 -4.72 4.94 6.83
N MET A 136 -5.08 4.19 5.79
CA MET A 136 -4.16 3.74 4.74
C MET A 136 -3.63 4.85 3.81
N PRO A 137 -4.44 5.80 3.30
CA PRO A 137 -4.00 6.72 2.25
C PRO A 137 -2.77 7.53 2.59
N ILE A 138 -2.73 8.13 3.78
CA ILE A 138 -1.56 8.94 4.20
C ILE A 138 -0.30 8.08 4.29
N GLY A 139 -0.45 6.84 4.79
CA GLY A 139 0.66 5.88 4.83
C GLY A 139 1.17 5.56 3.42
N LEU A 140 0.28 5.30 2.47
CA LEU A 140 0.63 5.08 1.07
C LEU A 140 1.36 6.30 0.49
N GLY A 141 0.83 7.50 0.69
CA GLY A 141 1.44 8.74 0.23
C GLY A 141 2.86 8.95 0.77
N LEU A 142 3.09 8.68 2.05
CA LEU A 142 4.42 8.77 2.68
C LEU A 142 5.42 7.79 2.05
N VAL A 143 5.00 6.55 1.78
CA VAL A 143 5.85 5.56 1.09
C VAL A 143 6.24 6.04 -0.30
N ARG A 144 5.31 6.68 -1.05
CA ARG A 144 5.59 7.24 -2.38
C ARG A 144 6.60 8.39 -2.32
N ILE A 145 6.54 9.23 -1.29
CA ILE A 145 7.60 10.21 -1.04
C ILE A 145 8.95 9.51 -0.84
N GLY A 146 8.98 8.40 -0.10
CA GLY A 146 10.19 7.60 0.07
C GLY A 146 10.75 7.06 -1.25
N ASN A 147 9.88 6.55 -2.14
CA ASN A 147 10.30 6.12 -3.48
C ASN A 147 10.89 7.28 -4.30
N PHE A 148 10.28 8.48 -4.23
CA PHE A 148 10.81 9.67 -4.88
C PHE A 148 12.19 10.03 -4.35
N LEU A 149 12.37 10.06 -3.02
CA LEU A 149 13.64 10.38 -2.38
C LEU A 149 14.74 9.36 -2.69
N ASN A 150 14.37 8.10 -2.93
CA ASN A 150 15.31 7.06 -3.38
C ASN A 150 15.54 7.08 -4.91
N GLY A 151 14.83 7.90 -5.66
CA GLY A 151 14.93 7.96 -7.12
C GLY A 151 14.43 6.70 -7.82
N GLU A 152 13.54 5.94 -7.22
CA GLU A 152 12.99 4.68 -7.77
C GLU A 152 11.53 4.81 -8.18
N LEU A 153 11.07 3.90 -9.07
CA LEU A 153 9.68 3.86 -9.56
C LEU A 153 9.23 5.17 -10.24
N TYR A 154 10.14 5.84 -10.93
CA TYR A 154 9.87 7.06 -11.67
C TYR A 154 8.92 6.83 -12.86
N GLY A 155 8.39 7.91 -13.39
CA GLY A 155 7.45 7.90 -14.50
C GLY A 155 8.10 7.73 -15.87
N ARG A 156 7.26 7.79 -16.89
CA ARG A 156 7.67 7.77 -18.30
C ARG A 156 8.48 9.01 -18.63
N GLU A 157 9.21 8.93 -19.74
CA GLU A 157 9.84 10.09 -20.35
C GLU A 157 8.80 11.18 -20.63
N THR A 158 9.17 12.43 -20.36
CA THR A 158 8.35 13.59 -20.67
C THR A 158 9.08 14.52 -21.62
N ASN A 159 8.40 14.93 -22.68
CA ASN A 159 8.84 16.02 -23.55
C ASN A 159 8.34 17.38 -23.05
N GLY A 160 7.76 17.42 -21.85
CA GLY A 160 7.17 18.60 -21.25
C GLY A 160 8.20 19.59 -20.71
N GLU A 161 7.67 20.73 -20.28
CA GLU A 161 8.48 21.80 -19.70
C GLU A 161 8.95 21.51 -18.28
N TRP A 162 8.47 20.40 -17.66
CA TRP A 162 8.83 20.01 -16.30
C TRP A 162 9.00 18.51 -16.16
N GLY A 163 9.93 18.12 -15.31
CA GLY A 163 10.26 16.75 -14.99
C GLY A 163 11.51 16.69 -14.11
N PHE A 164 11.91 15.48 -13.78
CA PHE A 164 13.12 15.23 -12.98
C PHE A 164 14.05 14.29 -13.74
N ILE A 165 15.34 14.54 -13.65
CA ILE A 165 16.38 13.60 -14.08
C ILE A 165 16.77 12.80 -12.84
N PHE A 166 16.42 11.52 -12.83
CA PHE A 166 16.73 10.61 -11.72
C PHE A 166 18.10 9.96 -11.94
N PRO A 167 19.03 10.03 -10.98
CA PRO A 167 20.36 9.41 -11.11
C PRO A 167 20.31 7.89 -11.27
N THR A 168 19.22 7.27 -10.82
CA THR A 168 18.95 5.83 -10.96
C THR A 168 18.45 5.43 -12.35
N ASP A 169 18.05 6.42 -13.19
CA ASP A 169 17.69 6.15 -14.59
C ASP A 169 18.96 5.98 -15.44
N PRO A 170 19.20 4.76 -15.99
CA PRO A 170 20.42 4.50 -16.78
C PRO A 170 20.49 5.33 -18.07
N TYR A 171 19.38 5.91 -18.50
CA TYR A 171 19.29 6.70 -19.71
C TYR A 171 19.40 8.21 -19.47
N GLY A 172 19.34 8.66 -18.20
CA GLY A 172 19.40 10.09 -17.85
C GLY A 172 18.29 10.94 -18.46
N LEU A 173 17.11 10.36 -18.70
CA LEU A 173 16.01 11.03 -19.37
C LEU A 173 15.21 11.92 -18.40
N LEU A 174 14.56 12.94 -18.97
CA LEU A 174 13.60 13.73 -18.21
C LEU A 174 12.32 12.91 -17.99
N ARG A 175 11.98 12.64 -16.74
CA ARG A 175 10.90 11.75 -16.34
C ARG A 175 9.82 12.45 -15.55
N HIS A 176 8.57 11.98 -15.71
CA HIS A 176 7.49 12.35 -14.79
C HIS A 176 7.81 11.87 -13.37
N PRO A 177 7.64 12.72 -12.33
CA PRO A 177 7.73 12.28 -10.94
C PRO A 177 6.43 11.57 -10.53
N SER A 178 6.16 10.39 -11.11
CA SER A 178 4.93 9.64 -10.87
C SER A 178 4.71 9.32 -9.40
N GLN A 179 5.78 9.17 -8.62
CA GLN A 179 5.73 8.96 -7.18
C GLN A 179 5.03 10.13 -6.45
N LEU A 180 5.27 11.38 -6.89
CA LEU A 180 4.60 12.56 -6.32
C LEU A 180 3.13 12.62 -6.74
N TYR A 181 2.79 12.17 -7.96
CA TYR A 181 1.39 12.04 -8.39
C TYR A 181 0.67 10.98 -7.57
N GLU A 182 1.33 9.82 -7.33
CA GLU A 182 0.82 8.76 -6.46
C GLU A 182 0.64 9.27 -5.02
N SER A 183 1.62 10.00 -4.47
CA SER A 183 1.53 10.57 -3.12
C SER A 183 0.36 11.56 -2.98
N LEU A 184 0.16 12.42 -3.96
CA LEU A 184 -0.95 13.37 -3.97
C LEU A 184 -2.30 12.65 -4.14
N GLY A 185 -2.40 11.78 -5.15
CA GLY A 185 -3.65 11.10 -5.52
C GLY A 185 -4.05 10.02 -4.52
N GLU A 186 -3.18 9.02 -4.30
CA GLU A 186 -3.42 7.87 -3.42
C GLU A 186 -3.28 8.24 -1.94
N GLY A 187 -2.56 9.32 -1.62
CA GLY A 187 -2.39 9.86 -0.28
C GLY A 187 -3.45 10.90 0.06
N ILE A 188 -3.19 12.17 -0.31
CA ILE A 188 -3.94 13.33 0.17
C ILE A 188 -5.37 13.35 -0.37
N ILE A 189 -5.55 13.22 -1.70
CA ILE A 189 -6.87 13.30 -2.33
C ILE A 189 -7.75 12.14 -1.87
N LEU A 190 -7.23 10.92 -1.89
CA LEU A 190 -7.96 9.74 -1.43
C LEU A 190 -8.37 9.88 0.04
N PHE A 191 -7.46 10.34 0.92
CA PHE A 191 -7.78 10.58 2.33
C PHE A 191 -8.95 11.56 2.48
N GLY A 192 -8.90 12.70 1.79
CA GLY A 192 -9.97 13.70 1.83
C GLY A 192 -11.32 13.16 1.36
N LEU A 193 -11.32 12.36 0.27
CA LEU A 193 -12.53 11.71 -0.24
C LEU A 193 -13.11 10.72 0.77
N LEU A 194 -12.26 9.90 1.41
CA LEU A 194 -12.74 8.91 2.40
C LEU A 194 -13.24 9.56 3.68
N VAL A 195 -12.59 10.64 4.15
CA VAL A 195 -13.11 11.42 5.29
C VAL A 195 -14.48 12.02 4.95
N TYR A 196 -14.67 12.51 3.73
CA TYR A 196 -15.98 12.99 3.27
C TYR A 196 -17.03 11.87 3.25
N VAL A 197 -16.70 10.70 2.68
CA VAL A 197 -17.60 9.53 2.67
C VAL A 197 -17.96 9.11 4.10
N ASN A 198 -17.00 9.06 5.02
CA ASN A 198 -17.25 8.70 6.41
C ASN A 198 -18.20 9.68 7.13
N LYS A 199 -18.18 10.97 6.75
CA LYS A 199 -19.10 11.97 7.30
C LYS A 199 -20.54 11.83 6.82
N ILE A 200 -20.75 11.33 5.59
CA ILE A 200 -22.08 11.24 4.99
C ILE A 200 -22.72 9.86 5.11
N SER A 201 -21.96 8.84 5.48
CA SER A 201 -22.45 7.46 5.61
C SER A 201 -21.95 6.82 6.89
N THR A 202 -22.87 6.25 7.64
CA THR A 202 -22.59 5.44 8.85
C THR A 202 -22.72 3.93 8.60
N SER A 203 -23.09 3.52 7.38
CA SER A 203 -23.24 2.12 7.03
C SER A 203 -21.89 1.40 6.98
N HIS A 204 -21.86 0.17 7.48
CA HIS A 204 -20.62 -0.62 7.58
C HIS A 204 -20.13 -1.08 6.20
N GLY A 205 -18.83 -0.93 5.96
CA GLY A 205 -18.18 -1.33 4.71
C GLY A 205 -18.24 -0.28 3.61
N VAL A 206 -18.94 0.84 3.80
CA VAL A 206 -19.06 1.89 2.78
C VAL A 206 -17.73 2.59 2.55
N VAL A 207 -17.02 2.97 3.61
CA VAL A 207 -15.71 3.64 3.48
C VAL A 207 -14.69 2.71 2.82
N CYS A 208 -14.66 1.43 3.23
CA CYS A 208 -13.81 0.42 2.63
C CYS A 208 -14.13 0.21 1.14
N SER A 209 -15.43 0.17 0.77
CA SER A 209 -15.87 0.06 -0.63
C SER A 209 -15.38 1.24 -1.46
N PHE A 210 -15.55 2.47 -0.97
CA PHE A 210 -15.07 3.67 -1.65
C PHE A 210 -13.54 3.78 -1.67
N PHE A 211 -12.83 3.24 -0.68
CA PHE A 211 -11.38 3.10 -0.75
C PHE A 211 -10.97 2.28 -1.99
N LEU A 212 -11.59 1.12 -2.19
CA LEU A 212 -11.28 0.26 -3.34
C LEU A 212 -11.61 0.96 -4.67
N ILE A 213 -12.76 1.65 -4.74
CA ILE A 213 -13.19 2.36 -5.96
C ILE A 213 -12.26 3.54 -6.26
N PHE A 214 -12.07 4.45 -5.32
CA PHE A 214 -11.30 5.67 -5.55
C PHE A 214 -9.80 5.40 -5.71
N TYR A 215 -9.23 4.51 -4.89
CA TYR A 215 -7.85 4.09 -5.07
C TYR A 215 -7.64 3.47 -6.45
N GLY A 216 -8.53 2.53 -6.85
CA GLY A 216 -8.46 1.88 -8.16
C GLY A 216 -8.56 2.89 -9.30
N LEU A 217 -9.46 3.88 -9.24
CA LEU A 217 -9.60 4.93 -10.25
C LEU A 217 -8.38 5.85 -10.31
N ILE A 218 -7.94 6.35 -9.16
CA ILE A 218 -6.77 7.23 -9.07
C ILE A 218 -5.52 6.50 -9.59
N ARG A 219 -5.31 5.28 -9.13
CA ARG A 219 -4.20 4.44 -9.57
C ARG A 219 -4.23 4.17 -11.07
N PHE A 220 -5.40 3.83 -11.61
CA PHE A 220 -5.58 3.59 -13.06
C PHE A 220 -5.17 4.81 -13.89
N ILE A 221 -5.55 6.02 -13.45
CA ILE A 221 -5.20 7.27 -14.12
C ILE A 221 -3.70 7.58 -14.01
N ILE A 222 -3.12 7.44 -12.82
CA ILE A 222 -1.70 7.74 -12.60
C ILE A 222 -0.80 6.78 -13.37
N GLU A 223 -1.22 5.55 -13.60
CA GLU A 223 -0.47 4.55 -14.34
C GLU A 223 -0.17 4.96 -15.79
N PHE A 224 -0.91 5.90 -16.37
CA PHE A 224 -0.56 6.48 -17.68
C PHE A 224 0.74 7.30 -17.65
N PHE A 225 1.12 7.81 -16.49
CA PHE A 225 2.35 8.59 -16.31
C PHE A 225 3.50 7.74 -15.73
N ARG A 226 3.20 6.57 -15.18
CA ARG A 226 4.19 5.68 -14.58
C ARG A 226 4.90 4.86 -15.66
N GLN A 227 6.21 4.64 -15.47
CA GLN A 227 6.96 3.67 -16.27
C GLN A 227 6.52 2.25 -15.90
N PRO A 228 6.01 1.44 -16.84
CA PRO A 228 5.70 0.03 -16.57
C PRO A 228 6.93 -0.72 -16.07
N ASP A 229 6.71 -1.70 -15.20
CA ASP A 229 7.78 -2.53 -14.66
C ASP A 229 8.49 -3.28 -15.81
N ALA A 230 9.82 -3.17 -15.90
CA ALA A 230 10.60 -3.63 -17.05
C ALA A 230 10.42 -5.13 -17.39
N HIS A 231 10.12 -5.95 -16.37
CA HIS A 231 9.92 -7.41 -16.53
C HIS A 231 8.50 -7.79 -16.97
N LEU A 232 7.50 -6.92 -16.85
CA LEU A 232 6.11 -7.19 -17.21
C LEU A 232 5.67 -6.41 -18.46
N GLY A 233 6.18 -5.21 -18.66
CA GLY A 233 5.80 -4.34 -19.77
C GLY A 233 4.29 -4.07 -19.82
N TYR A 234 3.76 -4.06 -21.04
CA TYR A 234 2.32 -4.02 -21.30
C TYR A 234 1.78 -5.43 -21.47
N VAL A 235 0.71 -5.77 -20.76
CA VAL A 235 0.16 -7.14 -20.72
C VAL A 235 -0.87 -7.39 -21.82
N VAL A 236 -1.72 -6.40 -22.11
CA VAL A 236 -2.79 -6.53 -23.13
C VAL A 236 -2.48 -5.65 -24.32
N SER A 237 -2.20 -6.27 -25.47
CA SER A 237 -2.05 -5.61 -26.79
C SER A 237 -1.16 -4.34 -26.77
N ASN A 238 -0.14 -4.30 -25.94
CA ASN A 238 0.72 -3.12 -25.69
C ASN A 238 -0.02 -1.87 -25.18
N PHE A 239 -1.20 -2.03 -24.59
CA PHE A 239 -2.04 -0.89 -24.20
C PHE A 239 -2.22 -0.74 -22.68
N LEU A 240 -2.43 -1.84 -21.95
CA LEU A 240 -2.64 -1.82 -20.51
C LEU A 240 -1.45 -2.38 -19.73
N SER A 241 -1.00 -1.67 -18.70
CA SER A 241 -0.02 -2.17 -17.76
C SER A 241 -0.66 -3.17 -16.77
N MET A 242 0.14 -3.97 -16.10
CA MET A 242 -0.33 -4.87 -15.04
C MET A 242 -1.02 -4.07 -13.91
N GLY A 243 -0.53 -2.87 -13.57
CA GLY A 243 -1.15 -1.99 -12.58
C GLY A 243 -2.58 -1.62 -12.96
N GLN A 244 -2.83 -1.27 -14.23
CA GLN A 244 -4.18 -0.96 -14.71
C GLN A 244 -5.12 -2.17 -14.67
N ILE A 245 -4.62 -3.36 -15.06
CA ILE A 245 -5.40 -4.60 -15.02
C ILE A 245 -5.83 -4.92 -13.57
N LEU A 246 -4.95 -4.75 -12.61
CA LEU A 246 -5.25 -5.01 -11.19
C LEU A 246 -6.22 -3.98 -10.58
N CYS A 247 -6.30 -2.77 -11.13
CA CYS A 247 -7.28 -1.78 -10.70
C CYS A 247 -8.73 -2.18 -11.05
N ILE A 248 -8.94 -2.86 -12.17
CA ILE A 248 -10.29 -3.25 -12.63
C ILE A 248 -11.02 -4.14 -11.61
N PRO A 249 -10.49 -5.31 -11.20
CA PRO A 249 -11.15 -6.14 -10.20
C PRO A 249 -11.31 -5.41 -8.86
N MET A 250 -10.39 -4.55 -8.50
CA MET A 250 -10.47 -3.77 -7.27
C MET A 250 -11.67 -2.81 -7.27
N ILE A 251 -11.90 -2.08 -8.38
CA ILE A 251 -13.06 -1.22 -8.57
C ILE A 251 -14.36 -2.05 -8.56
N LEU A 252 -14.37 -3.19 -9.28
CA LEU A 252 -15.54 -4.06 -9.33
C LEU A 252 -15.91 -4.62 -7.95
N ILE A 253 -14.92 -5.08 -7.18
CA ILE A 253 -15.15 -5.55 -5.80
C ILE A 253 -15.69 -4.41 -4.93
N GLY A 254 -15.12 -3.21 -5.04
CA GLY A 254 -15.63 -2.03 -4.33
C GLY A 254 -17.09 -1.72 -4.66
N CYS A 255 -17.46 -1.75 -5.94
CA CYS A 255 -18.85 -1.57 -6.38
C CYS A 255 -19.77 -2.67 -5.85
N LEU A 256 -19.35 -3.94 -5.90
CA LEU A 256 -20.11 -5.06 -5.37
C LEU A 256 -20.34 -4.94 -3.86
N LEU A 257 -19.30 -4.58 -3.10
CA LEU A 257 -19.42 -4.38 -1.65
C LEU A 257 -20.37 -3.24 -1.30
N TYR A 258 -20.33 -2.16 -2.08
CA TYR A 258 -21.22 -1.02 -1.87
C TYR A 258 -22.69 -1.34 -2.17
N THR A 259 -22.94 -2.15 -3.20
CA THR A 259 -24.32 -2.51 -3.65
C THR A 259 -24.89 -3.72 -2.92
N SER A 260 -24.05 -4.52 -2.23
CA SER A 260 -24.51 -5.68 -1.46
C SER A 260 -25.29 -5.21 -0.23
N PRO A 261 -26.48 -5.78 0.05
CA PRO A 261 -27.21 -5.45 1.27
C PRO A 261 -26.34 -5.74 2.49
N SER A 262 -26.24 -4.75 3.37
CA SER A 262 -25.52 -4.94 4.64
C SER A 262 -26.19 -6.08 5.41
N PRO A 263 -25.45 -6.97 6.10
CA PRO A 263 -26.03 -8.00 6.97
C PRO A 263 -26.94 -7.46 8.08
N ARG A 264 -27.13 -6.15 8.16
CA ARG A 264 -28.03 -5.45 9.09
C ARG A 264 -29.38 -5.11 8.51
N ASP A 265 -29.54 -5.23 7.20
CA ASP A 265 -30.82 -4.96 6.51
C ASP A 265 -31.64 -6.24 6.38
N SER A 266 -31.22 -7.33 7.01
CA SER A 266 -31.90 -8.63 7.10
C SER A 266 -32.28 -8.99 8.54
#